data_49fc086485e9053ee142439c2327daa0
#
_entry.id   49fc086485e9053ee142439c2327daa0
#
_cell.length_a   1.000
_cell.length_b   1.000
_cell.length_c   1.000
_cell.angle_alpha   90.00
_cell.angle_beta   90.00
_cell.angle_gamma   90.00
#
_symmetry.space_group_name_H-M   'P 1'
#
loop_
_entity.id
_entity.type
_entity.pdbx_description
1 polymer ?
#
loop_
_entity_poly.entity_id
_entity_poly.type
_entity_poly.pdbx_seq_one_letter_code
_entity_poly.pdbx_strand_id
1 'polypeptide(L)'
;MILRRRLIKLLFATLPAYQVLGVSSVFGNSNVTDEDHILAVLINTLRSLNNHVCEKAADKLEKRVHSFNSYTLHLRYGMLDSLDAKKISEALKSVHQNHNIRLTSFSVSYNPTLGQDGAKSILSSLPKNIGELGMVGCNLSDVTGSYFIEFIRKSKNLNMICIEENNFSQKMKDKILNLRQQKTSCTIIV
;
A
#
# COMPACT_ATOMS: atom_id res chain seq x y z
N MET A 1 37.10 -30.79 -37.72
CA MET A 1 37.84 -31.29 -36.53
C MET A 1 36.95 -31.11 -35.33
N ILE A 2 36.10 -32.08 -35.06
CA ILE A 2 35.87 -32.95 -33.88
C ILE A 2 35.51 -32.13 -32.61
N LEU A 3 34.25 -32.04 -32.36
CA LEU A 3 33.35 -32.69 -31.37
C LEU A 3 33.95 -32.91 -29.97
N ARG A 4 33.31 -32.33 -28.95
CA ARG A 4 32.98 -33.08 -27.71
C ARG A 4 31.79 -32.45 -26.97
N ARG A 5 30.63 -33.09 -27.15
CA ARG A 5 29.47 -33.01 -26.26
C ARG A 5 29.82 -33.70 -24.93
N ARG A 6 29.58 -33.06 -23.79
CA ARG A 6 29.48 -33.77 -22.51
C ARG A 6 28.08 -33.61 -21.95
N LEU A 7 27.36 -34.71 -21.93
CA LEU A 7 26.16 -34.96 -21.16
C LEU A 7 26.49 -34.80 -19.67
N ILE A 8 25.74 -33.97 -18.98
CA ILE A 8 25.66 -34.01 -17.50
C ILE A 8 24.34 -34.70 -17.15
N LYS A 9 24.50 -35.92 -16.63
CA LYS A 9 23.42 -36.74 -16.06
C LYS A 9 22.89 -36.07 -14.81
N LEU A 10 21.57 -35.78 -14.77
CA LEU A 10 20.85 -35.45 -13.55
C LEU A 10 20.83 -36.66 -12.61
N LEU A 11 21.47 -36.55 -11.48
CA LEU A 11 21.29 -37.44 -10.33
C LEU A 11 20.15 -36.89 -9.50
N PHE A 12 18.99 -37.52 -9.57
CA PHE A 12 17.91 -37.33 -8.57
C PHE A 12 18.35 -38.01 -7.29
N ALA A 13 18.79 -37.22 -6.32
CA ALA A 13 18.95 -37.68 -4.95
C ALA A 13 17.59 -37.62 -4.25
N THR A 14 17.02 -38.77 -3.92
CA THR A 14 15.86 -38.95 -3.08
C THR A 14 16.22 -38.52 -1.66
N LEU A 15 15.60 -37.48 -1.18
CA LEU A 15 15.64 -37.06 0.22
C LEU A 15 14.74 -37.99 1.05
N PRO A 16 15.20 -38.48 2.21
CA PRO A 16 14.38 -39.31 3.09
C PRO A 16 13.28 -38.47 3.74
N ALA A 17 12.08 -39.06 3.81
CA ALA A 17 10.94 -38.50 4.52
C ALA A 17 11.30 -38.35 6.02
N TYR A 18 11.48 -37.12 6.48
CA TYR A 18 11.50 -36.83 7.91
C TYR A 18 10.08 -36.99 8.45
N GLN A 19 9.88 -38.03 9.24
CA GLN A 19 8.72 -38.14 10.12
C GLN A 19 8.75 -36.96 11.10
N VAL A 20 7.82 -36.06 10.94
CA VAL A 20 7.55 -35.00 11.93
C VAL A 20 6.88 -35.69 13.12
N LEU A 21 7.68 -36.06 14.11
CA LEU A 21 7.19 -36.41 15.43
C LEU A 21 6.44 -35.19 16.00
N GLY A 22 5.17 -35.42 16.34
CA GLY A 22 4.29 -34.41 16.88
C GLY A 22 4.87 -33.74 18.13
N VAL A 23 5.30 -32.52 17.99
CA VAL A 23 5.46 -31.60 19.10
C VAL A 23 4.10 -30.94 19.30
N SER A 24 3.31 -31.52 20.21
CA SER A 24 2.17 -30.81 20.78
C SER A 24 2.70 -29.59 21.50
N SER A 25 2.80 -28.48 20.78
CA SER A 25 3.13 -27.20 21.39
C SER A 25 1.96 -26.77 22.27
N VAL A 26 2.23 -26.68 23.51
CA VAL A 26 1.47 -25.91 24.52
C VAL A 26 1.61 -24.43 24.10
N PHE A 27 0.88 -24.02 23.07
CA PHE A 27 0.61 -22.60 22.81
C PHE A 27 -0.72 -22.29 23.46
N GLY A 28 -0.66 -21.50 24.52
CA GLY A 28 -1.81 -20.91 25.15
C GLY A 28 -2.71 -20.30 24.11
N ASN A 29 -3.99 -20.50 24.29
CA ASN A 29 -5.11 -20.06 23.46
C ASN A 29 -5.15 -18.52 23.45
N SER A 30 -4.25 -17.86 22.69
CA SER A 30 -4.45 -16.49 22.27
C SER A 30 -5.39 -16.58 21.08
N ASN A 31 -6.61 -16.07 21.22
CA ASN A 31 -7.55 -15.85 20.14
C ASN A 31 -6.94 -14.84 19.16
N VAL A 32 -5.99 -15.28 18.35
CA VAL A 32 -5.49 -14.51 17.19
C VAL A 32 -6.61 -14.54 16.18
N THR A 33 -7.28 -13.41 16.01
CA THR A 33 -8.39 -13.30 15.06
C THR A 33 -7.84 -13.31 13.65
N ASP A 34 -8.63 -13.72 12.66
CA ASP A 34 -8.26 -13.64 11.24
C ASP A 34 -7.82 -12.22 10.85
N GLU A 35 -8.32 -11.19 11.52
CA GLU A 35 -7.99 -9.78 11.34
C GLU A 35 -6.53 -9.47 11.72
N ASP A 36 -5.98 -10.12 12.73
CA ASP A 36 -4.59 -9.97 13.16
C ASP A 36 -3.62 -10.47 12.08
N HIS A 37 -3.96 -11.56 11.39
CA HIS A 37 -3.20 -12.08 10.26
C HIS A 37 -3.22 -11.16 9.05
N ILE A 38 -4.35 -10.48 8.80
CA ILE A 38 -4.52 -9.61 7.62
C ILE A 38 -3.62 -8.39 7.71
N LEU A 39 -3.60 -7.68 8.85
CA LEU A 39 -2.70 -6.55 9.05
C LEU A 39 -1.23 -6.96 9.16
N ALA A 40 -0.93 -8.19 9.57
CA ALA A 40 0.43 -8.71 9.64
C ALA A 40 1.17 -8.61 8.30
N VAL A 41 0.49 -8.85 7.18
CA VAL A 41 1.08 -8.69 5.83
C VAL A 41 1.55 -7.25 5.61
N LEU A 42 0.71 -6.27 5.94
CA LEU A 42 1.05 -4.85 5.79
C LEU A 42 2.15 -4.44 6.77
N ILE A 43 2.08 -4.85 8.03
CA ILE A 43 3.08 -4.58 9.08
C ILE A 43 4.45 -5.13 8.65
N ASN A 44 4.51 -6.38 8.23
CA ASN A 44 5.74 -7.03 7.78
C ASN A 44 6.31 -6.36 6.53
N THR A 45 5.45 -5.96 5.58
CA THR A 45 5.87 -5.21 4.40
C THR A 45 6.49 -3.88 4.79
N LEU A 46 5.85 -3.10 5.66
CA LEU A 46 6.38 -1.82 6.12
C LEU A 46 7.75 -1.98 6.80
N ARG A 47 7.93 -2.99 7.65
CA ARG A 47 9.22 -3.30 8.31
C ARG A 47 10.30 -3.72 7.32
N SER A 48 9.94 -4.47 6.26
CA SER A 48 10.90 -4.91 5.23
C SER A 48 11.49 -3.78 4.38
N LEU A 49 10.90 -2.57 4.43
CA LEU A 49 11.41 -1.41 3.70
C LEU A 49 12.62 -0.75 4.40
N ASN A 50 12.98 -1.18 5.61
CA ASN A 50 14.09 -0.64 6.41
C ASN A 50 14.05 0.89 6.51
N ASN A 51 12.87 1.44 6.70
CA ASN A 51 12.57 2.86 6.68
C ASN A 51 11.93 3.27 8.00
N HIS A 52 12.54 4.23 8.68
CA HIS A 52 12.07 4.67 10.01
C HIS A 52 10.60 5.12 10.06
N VAL A 53 10.10 5.76 9.00
CA VAL A 53 8.69 6.17 8.92
C VAL A 53 7.79 4.95 8.78
N CYS A 54 8.21 3.96 7.98
CA CYS A 54 7.49 2.71 7.79
C CYS A 54 7.51 1.86 9.06
N GLU A 55 8.63 1.78 9.79
CA GLU A 55 8.73 1.09 11.08
C GLU A 55 7.77 1.70 12.11
N LYS A 56 7.78 3.03 12.26
CA LYS A 56 6.82 3.72 13.15
C LYS A 56 5.37 3.46 12.78
N ALA A 57 5.06 3.41 11.48
CA ALA A 57 3.73 3.11 11.00
C ALA A 57 3.34 1.65 11.32
N ALA A 58 4.27 0.70 11.14
CA ALA A 58 4.09 -0.71 11.50
C ALA A 58 3.81 -0.88 13.00
N ASP A 59 4.62 -0.25 13.87
CA ASP A 59 4.42 -0.30 15.32
C ASP A 59 3.07 0.29 15.76
N LYS A 60 2.62 1.36 15.07
CA LYS A 60 1.31 1.95 15.32
C LYS A 60 0.17 1.03 14.90
N LEU A 61 0.32 0.32 13.80
CA LEU A 61 -0.66 -0.68 13.35
C LEU A 61 -0.70 -1.86 14.31
N GLU A 62 0.44 -2.40 14.71
CA GLU A 62 0.54 -3.54 15.63
C GLU A 62 -0.12 -3.27 16.98
N LYS A 63 0.08 -2.08 17.56
CA LYS A 63 -0.57 -1.67 18.82
C LYS A 63 -2.10 -1.55 18.70
N ARG A 64 -2.65 -1.45 17.49
CA ARG A 64 -4.10 -1.26 17.24
C ARG A 64 -4.84 -2.54 16.89
N VAL A 65 -4.14 -3.62 16.60
CA VAL A 65 -4.72 -4.89 16.10
C VAL A 65 -5.87 -5.40 16.98
N HIS A 66 -5.92 -5.06 18.26
CA HIS A 66 -6.93 -5.60 19.18
C HIS A 66 -8.18 -4.70 19.38
N SER A 67 -8.35 -3.60 18.67
CA SER A 67 -9.38 -2.65 19.10
C SER A 67 -10.31 -2.00 18.05
N PHE A 68 -10.06 -2.08 16.72
CA PHE A 68 -10.92 -1.34 15.76
C PHE A 68 -10.95 -1.96 14.36
N ASN A 69 -12.14 -1.97 13.75
CA ASN A 69 -12.38 -2.35 12.35
C ASN A 69 -11.90 -1.27 11.35
N SER A 70 -11.01 -0.37 11.75
CA SER A 70 -10.47 0.67 10.88
C SER A 70 -9.08 1.14 11.28
N TYR A 71 -8.29 1.58 10.30
CA TYR A 71 -6.94 2.08 10.50
C TYR A 71 -6.63 3.29 9.61
N THR A 72 -5.57 4.02 9.96
CA THR A 72 -4.96 5.07 9.14
C THR A 72 -3.53 4.69 8.83
N LEU A 73 -3.03 5.05 7.65
CA LEU A 73 -1.65 4.81 7.26
C LEU A 73 -1.02 6.09 6.71
N HIS A 74 -0.08 6.66 7.46
CA HIS A 74 0.62 7.89 7.11
C HIS A 74 2.12 7.63 7.03
N LEU A 75 2.68 7.76 5.81
CA LEU A 75 4.08 7.50 5.46
C LEU A 75 4.74 8.75 4.88
N ARG A 76 4.52 9.90 5.56
CA ARG A 76 5.02 11.21 5.13
C ARG A 76 6.52 11.33 5.40
N TYR A 77 7.26 11.98 4.48
CA TYR A 77 8.71 12.22 4.59
C TYR A 77 9.55 10.93 4.67
N GLY A 78 9.07 9.84 4.08
CA GLY A 78 9.73 8.54 4.15
C GLY A 78 10.77 8.31 3.04
N MET A 79 11.02 9.26 2.15
CA MET A 79 11.87 9.07 0.96
C MET A 79 11.49 7.82 0.15
N LEU A 80 10.20 7.47 0.17
CA LEU A 80 9.67 6.30 -0.54
C LEU A 80 9.78 6.50 -2.05
N ASP A 81 10.22 5.45 -2.72
CA ASP A 81 10.27 5.41 -4.18
C ASP A 81 9.13 4.60 -4.80
N SER A 82 9.18 4.41 -6.12
CA SER A 82 8.16 3.66 -6.86
C SER A 82 8.13 2.16 -6.53
N LEU A 83 9.27 1.56 -6.14
CA LEU A 83 9.35 0.16 -5.76
C LEU A 83 8.76 -0.06 -4.37
N ASP A 84 9.05 0.83 -3.43
CA ASP A 84 8.44 0.83 -2.10
C ASP A 84 6.93 1.00 -2.19
N ALA A 85 6.48 1.95 -3.02
CA ALA A 85 5.06 2.17 -3.29
C ALA A 85 4.38 0.92 -3.85
N LYS A 86 5.05 0.18 -4.73
CA LYS A 86 4.52 -1.07 -5.29
C LYS A 86 4.35 -2.14 -4.21
N LYS A 87 5.35 -2.36 -3.35
CA LYS A 87 5.28 -3.32 -2.23
C LYS A 87 4.13 -2.96 -1.27
N ILE A 88 4.03 -1.68 -0.89
CA ILE A 88 2.94 -1.17 -0.05
C ILE A 88 1.58 -1.40 -0.72
N SER A 89 1.48 -1.14 -2.03
CA SER A 89 0.25 -1.33 -2.80
C SER A 89 -0.20 -2.79 -2.83
N GLU A 90 0.71 -3.73 -2.97
CA GLU A 90 0.43 -5.17 -2.96
C GLU A 90 -0.09 -5.60 -1.58
N ALA A 91 0.54 -5.14 -0.50
CA ALA A 91 0.09 -5.40 0.87
C ALA A 91 -1.29 -4.77 1.14
N LEU A 92 -1.55 -3.54 0.70
CA LEU A 92 -2.86 -2.90 0.83
C LEU A 92 -3.95 -3.67 0.09
N LYS A 93 -3.70 -4.17 -1.12
CA LYS A 93 -4.65 -5.00 -1.85
C LYS A 93 -5.01 -6.27 -1.09
N SER A 94 -4.02 -6.94 -0.50
CA SER A 94 -4.24 -8.13 0.33
C SER A 94 -5.12 -7.83 1.53
N VAL A 95 -4.86 -6.71 2.24
CA VAL A 95 -5.67 -6.27 3.37
C VAL A 95 -7.12 -5.97 2.96
N HIS A 96 -7.31 -5.30 1.81
CA HIS A 96 -8.65 -4.87 1.39
C HIS A 96 -9.52 -5.96 0.75
N GLN A 97 -8.94 -7.10 0.40
CA GLN A 97 -9.70 -8.29 -0.01
C GLN A 97 -10.53 -8.86 1.13
N ASN A 98 -10.13 -8.61 2.37
CA ASN A 98 -10.85 -8.99 3.58
C ASN A 98 -11.65 -7.77 4.07
N HIS A 99 -12.96 -7.83 3.94
CA HIS A 99 -13.88 -6.69 4.06
C HIS A 99 -14.05 -6.10 5.48
N ASN A 100 -13.44 -6.69 6.51
CA ASN A 100 -13.69 -6.33 7.90
C ASN A 100 -12.86 -5.14 8.39
N ILE A 101 -11.73 -4.83 7.74
CA ILE A 101 -10.84 -3.74 8.16
C ILE A 101 -10.87 -2.60 7.14
N ARG A 102 -11.17 -1.38 7.59
CA ARG A 102 -11.32 -0.21 6.74
C ARG A 102 -10.15 0.75 6.88
N LEU A 103 -9.45 1.06 5.79
CA LEU A 103 -8.53 2.17 5.70
C LEU A 103 -9.32 3.48 5.58
N THR A 104 -9.25 4.34 6.59
CA THR A 104 -10.00 5.59 6.65
C THR A 104 -9.22 6.80 6.13
N SER A 105 -7.90 6.83 6.36
CA SER A 105 -7.02 7.91 5.90
C SER A 105 -5.67 7.33 5.46
N PHE A 106 -5.19 7.79 4.30
CA PHE A 106 -3.90 7.40 3.73
C PHE A 106 -3.10 8.63 3.32
N SER A 107 -1.82 8.68 3.66
CA SER A 107 -0.92 9.73 3.21
C SER A 107 0.49 9.23 2.93
N VAL A 108 1.01 9.59 1.75
CA VAL A 108 2.43 9.45 1.35
C VAL A 108 3.03 10.81 0.97
N SER A 109 2.52 11.90 1.52
CA SER A 109 2.98 13.25 1.24
C SER A 109 4.46 13.43 1.51
N TYR A 110 5.11 14.30 0.74
CA TYR A 110 6.53 14.65 0.84
C TYR A 110 7.48 13.46 0.60
N ASN A 111 7.13 12.65 -0.41
CA ASN A 111 8.00 11.61 -0.97
C ASN A 111 8.28 11.94 -2.45
N PRO A 112 9.21 12.86 -2.76
CA PRO A 112 9.44 13.33 -4.13
C PRO A 112 9.97 12.23 -5.06
N THR A 113 10.54 11.16 -4.51
CA THR A 113 11.00 9.97 -5.24
C THR A 113 9.89 8.99 -5.59
N LEU A 114 8.67 9.18 -5.05
CA LEU A 114 7.50 8.33 -5.34
C LEU A 114 7.19 8.25 -6.84
N GLY A 115 7.16 9.41 -7.48
CA GLY A 115 6.95 9.54 -8.93
C GLY A 115 5.58 9.04 -9.42
N GLN A 116 5.42 9.04 -10.76
CA GLN A 116 4.17 8.70 -11.43
C GLN A 116 3.74 7.24 -11.18
N ASP A 117 4.68 6.30 -11.29
CA ASP A 117 4.41 4.87 -11.17
C ASP A 117 4.06 4.48 -9.74
N GLY A 118 4.75 5.06 -8.75
CA GLY A 118 4.45 4.88 -7.34
C GLY A 118 3.05 5.38 -7.00
N ALA A 119 2.72 6.60 -7.43
CA ALA A 119 1.39 7.18 -7.22
C ALA A 119 0.28 6.36 -7.89
N LYS A 120 0.50 5.90 -9.12
CA LYS A 120 -0.44 5.01 -9.84
C LYS A 120 -0.67 3.70 -9.08
N SER A 121 0.41 3.07 -8.61
CA SER A 121 0.34 1.83 -7.84
C SER A 121 -0.49 2.02 -6.57
N ILE A 122 -0.21 3.07 -5.79
CA ILE A 122 -0.98 3.41 -4.60
C ILE A 122 -2.46 3.65 -4.93
N LEU A 123 -2.78 4.55 -5.87
CA LEU A 123 -4.17 4.88 -6.22
C LEU A 123 -4.97 3.65 -6.65
N SER A 124 -4.31 2.69 -7.33
CA SER A 124 -4.95 1.43 -7.76
C SER A 124 -5.23 0.46 -6.61
N SER A 125 -4.57 0.61 -5.48
CA SER A 125 -4.67 -0.27 -4.31
C SER A 125 -5.59 0.27 -3.21
N LEU A 126 -5.89 1.58 -3.23
CA LEU A 126 -6.73 2.19 -2.21
C LEU A 126 -8.20 1.78 -2.36
N PRO A 127 -8.90 1.54 -1.24
CA PRO A 127 -10.32 1.18 -1.27
C PRO A 127 -11.18 2.37 -1.69
N LYS A 128 -12.29 2.10 -2.39
CA LYS A 128 -13.22 3.15 -2.87
C LYS A 128 -13.97 3.87 -1.76
N ASN A 129 -13.94 3.34 -0.54
CA ASN A 129 -14.60 3.90 0.64
C ASN A 129 -13.63 4.64 1.58
N ILE A 130 -12.42 4.95 1.12
CA ILE A 130 -11.47 5.77 1.88
C ILE A 130 -12.03 7.18 2.09
N GLY A 131 -11.77 7.76 3.27
CA GLY A 131 -12.22 9.10 3.63
C GLY A 131 -11.23 10.19 3.22
N GLU A 132 -9.93 9.95 3.40
CA GLU A 132 -8.90 10.96 3.22
C GLU A 132 -7.70 10.43 2.45
N LEU A 133 -7.16 11.26 1.55
CA LEU A 133 -5.96 10.96 0.76
C LEU A 133 -5.00 12.16 0.74
N GLY A 134 -3.71 11.93 1.06
CA GLY A 134 -2.63 12.90 0.96
C GLY A 134 -1.48 12.41 0.08
N MET A 135 -1.17 13.19 -0.98
CA MET A 135 0.02 13.01 -1.84
C MET A 135 0.63 14.37 -2.21
N VAL A 136 0.82 15.23 -1.19
CA VAL A 136 1.43 16.56 -1.31
C VAL A 136 2.93 16.41 -1.62
N GLY A 137 3.50 17.22 -2.52
CA GLY A 137 4.94 17.29 -2.73
C GLY A 137 5.59 15.97 -3.15
N CYS A 138 4.92 15.20 -4.02
CA CYS A 138 5.37 13.89 -4.49
C CYS A 138 5.93 13.93 -5.93
N ASN A 139 6.23 15.11 -6.46
CA ASN A 139 6.77 15.31 -7.82
C ASN A 139 5.89 14.71 -8.93
N LEU A 140 4.56 14.87 -8.82
CA LEU A 140 3.57 14.30 -9.72
C LEU A 140 3.20 15.29 -10.83
N SER A 141 2.97 14.79 -12.06
CA SER A 141 2.60 15.59 -13.22
C SER A 141 1.15 15.35 -13.65
N ASP A 142 0.75 15.97 -14.75
CA ASP A 142 -0.60 15.84 -15.36
C ASP A 142 -0.99 14.39 -15.69
N VAL A 143 -0.01 13.50 -15.94
CA VAL A 143 -0.28 12.07 -16.13
C VAL A 143 -0.95 11.49 -14.87
N THR A 144 -0.38 11.75 -13.69
CA THR A 144 -0.98 11.33 -12.42
C THR A 144 -2.25 12.10 -12.11
N GLY A 145 -2.34 13.37 -12.51
CA GLY A 145 -3.55 14.18 -12.41
C GLY A 145 -4.78 13.49 -13.00
N SER A 146 -4.61 12.80 -14.13
CA SER A 146 -5.68 12.03 -14.76
C SER A 146 -6.13 10.84 -13.89
N TYR A 147 -5.21 10.17 -13.20
CA TYR A 147 -5.55 9.10 -12.25
C TYR A 147 -6.27 9.63 -11.01
N PHE A 148 -5.90 10.82 -10.51
CA PHE A 148 -6.65 11.46 -9.42
C PHE A 148 -8.08 11.79 -9.81
N ILE A 149 -8.31 12.31 -11.01
CA ILE A 149 -9.66 12.58 -11.52
C ILE A 149 -10.50 11.29 -11.48
N GLU A 150 -9.95 10.20 -11.97
CA GLU A 150 -10.63 8.90 -11.98
C GLU A 150 -10.88 8.39 -10.55
N PHE A 151 -9.88 8.49 -9.66
CA PHE A 151 -9.97 8.09 -8.27
C PHE A 151 -11.06 8.88 -7.52
N ILE A 152 -11.06 10.22 -7.64
CA ILE A 152 -12.05 11.10 -7.00
C ILE A 152 -13.47 10.73 -7.45
N ARG A 153 -13.67 10.48 -8.75
CA ARG A 153 -14.99 10.11 -9.29
C ARG A 153 -15.48 8.78 -8.74
N LYS A 154 -14.59 7.79 -8.63
CA LYS A 154 -14.92 6.43 -8.17
C LYS A 154 -15.05 6.30 -6.65
N SER A 155 -14.44 7.21 -5.89
CA SER A 155 -14.46 7.16 -4.44
C SER A 155 -15.81 7.59 -3.89
N LYS A 156 -16.42 6.74 -3.03
CA LYS A 156 -17.77 6.98 -2.49
C LYS A 156 -17.77 7.89 -1.27
N ASN A 157 -16.76 7.73 -0.40
CA ASN A 157 -16.71 8.36 0.93
C ASN A 157 -15.55 9.35 1.09
N LEU A 158 -14.90 9.74 -0.03
CA LEU A 158 -13.80 10.69 0.02
C LEU A 158 -14.31 12.07 0.45
N ASN A 159 -13.84 12.54 1.60
CA ASN A 159 -14.17 13.84 2.17
C ASN A 159 -13.00 14.84 2.12
N MET A 160 -11.77 14.34 1.94
CA MET A 160 -10.58 15.19 1.77
C MET A 160 -9.56 14.55 0.83
N ILE A 161 -9.00 15.38 -0.07
CA ILE A 161 -7.83 15.03 -0.86
C ILE A 161 -6.88 16.22 -0.95
N CYS A 162 -5.62 16.00 -0.56
CA CYS A 162 -4.54 16.99 -0.58
C CYS A 162 -3.45 16.51 -1.54
N ILE A 163 -3.29 17.23 -2.65
CA ILE A 163 -2.33 16.90 -3.72
C ILE A 163 -1.60 18.15 -4.23
N GLU A 164 -1.58 19.21 -3.42
CA GLU A 164 -0.82 20.43 -3.68
C GLU A 164 0.69 20.18 -3.74
N GLU A 165 1.48 21.19 -4.11
CA GLU A 165 2.94 21.15 -4.23
C GLU A 165 3.45 20.06 -5.21
N ASN A 166 2.64 19.71 -6.21
CA ASN A 166 3.00 18.83 -7.31
C ASN A 166 3.15 19.63 -8.62
N ASN A 167 3.67 19.00 -9.65
CA ASN A 167 3.97 19.64 -10.96
C ASN A 167 2.76 19.58 -11.92
N PHE A 168 1.56 19.83 -11.40
CA PHE A 168 0.37 19.92 -12.25
C PHE A 168 0.34 21.25 -13.01
N SER A 169 0.01 21.18 -14.32
CA SER A 169 -0.31 22.38 -15.09
C SER A 169 -1.56 23.06 -14.54
N GLN A 170 -1.71 24.37 -14.77
CA GLN A 170 -2.92 25.10 -14.38
C GLN A 170 -4.17 24.44 -14.96
N LYS A 171 -4.12 24.01 -16.23
CA LYS A 171 -5.21 23.28 -16.88
C LYS A 171 -5.61 22.00 -16.14
N MET A 172 -4.63 21.27 -15.59
CA MET A 172 -4.91 20.06 -14.81
C MET A 172 -5.50 20.41 -13.44
N LYS A 173 -4.95 21.42 -12.75
CA LYS A 173 -5.51 21.92 -11.49
C LYS A 173 -6.97 22.33 -11.66
N ASP A 174 -7.30 23.08 -12.69
CA ASP A 174 -8.67 23.51 -12.99
C ASP A 174 -9.60 22.31 -13.22
N LYS A 175 -9.15 21.29 -13.97
CA LYS A 175 -9.92 20.05 -14.17
C LYS A 175 -10.20 19.32 -12.85
N ILE A 176 -9.21 19.24 -11.95
CA ILE A 176 -9.36 18.58 -10.66
C ILE A 176 -10.30 19.40 -9.76
N LEU A 177 -10.14 20.72 -9.71
CA LEU A 177 -10.98 21.62 -8.92
C LEU A 177 -12.44 21.62 -9.37
N ASN A 178 -12.71 21.47 -10.67
CA ASN A 178 -14.07 21.38 -11.19
C ASN A 178 -14.83 20.15 -10.67
N LEU A 179 -14.13 19.13 -10.16
CA LEU A 179 -14.79 17.98 -9.50
C LEU A 179 -15.49 18.35 -8.21
N ARG A 180 -15.16 19.50 -7.59
CA ARG A 180 -15.87 20.02 -6.39
C ARG A 180 -17.37 20.19 -6.63
N GLN A 181 -17.76 20.53 -7.85
CA GLN A 181 -19.18 20.67 -8.21
C GLN A 181 -19.92 19.31 -8.19
N GLN A 182 -19.22 18.21 -8.45
CA GLN A 182 -19.75 16.83 -8.47
C GLN A 182 -19.60 16.14 -7.12
N LYS A 183 -18.67 16.59 -6.29
CA LYS A 183 -18.29 16.04 -4.98
C LYS A 183 -18.33 17.13 -3.91
N THR A 184 -19.51 17.69 -3.67
CA THR A 184 -19.71 18.82 -2.77
C THR A 184 -19.28 18.57 -1.33
N SER A 185 -19.28 17.30 -0.89
CA SER A 185 -18.81 16.88 0.43
C SER A 185 -17.29 16.64 0.51
N CYS A 186 -16.55 16.78 -0.61
CA CYS A 186 -15.12 16.51 -0.67
C CYS A 186 -14.31 17.81 -0.74
N THR A 187 -13.45 18.04 0.23
CA THR A 187 -12.43 19.10 0.16
C THR A 187 -11.28 18.65 -0.76
N ILE A 188 -11.06 19.40 -1.85
CA ILE A 188 -9.98 19.12 -2.80
C ILE A 188 -8.97 20.27 -2.73
N ILE A 189 -7.71 19.97 -2.39
CA ILE A 189 -6.58 20.90 -2.35
C ILE A 189 -5.54 20.46 -3.38
N VAL A 190 -5.20 21.37 -4.36
CA VAL A 190 -4.34 21.06 -5.50
C VAL A 190 -3.44 22.25 -5.90
#